data_bf3ee63ed3dbdfb5d1f6a988697c89b8
#
_entry.id   bf3ee63ed3dbdfb5d1f6a988697c89b8
#
_cell.length_a   1.000
_cell.length_b   1.000
_cell.length_c   1.000
_cell.angle_alpha   90.00
_cell.angle_beta   90.00
_cell.angle_gamma   90.00
#
_symmetry.space_group_name_H-M   'P 1'
#
loop_
_entity.id
_entity.type
_entity.pdbx_description
1 polymer ?
#
loop_
_entity_poly.entity_id
_entity_poly.type
_entity_poly.pdbx_seq_one_letter_code
_entity_poly.pdbx_strand_id
1 'polypeptide(L)'
;FLPYSMGVIGYIKKNIEIGDYKITGISGGAWCSLLYTQEKDLSDHDEIWSYTVGNNVTKLKIQSDMRTFQKNVETNLKERYKNKEPNDLDKVSIISTKLEGALFKMKSEEKSDFTDINDMIDFCLCSSYLPYLSGRTFSKKYKGNRYIDGDIKYDYSKENEYSNKIIIHKQMWDRKFKSDSYLYIDKDKSRELFKQGWEDTHDNKDKLISKIIY
;
A
#
# COMPACT_ATOMS: atom_id res chain seq x y z
N PHE A 1 6.30 -3.66 5.22
CA PHE A 1 7.17 -3.37 4.07
C PHE A 1 6.70 -2.17 3.24
N LEU A 2 5.70 -1.44 3.69
CA LEU A 2 5.21 -0.25 2.99
C LEU A 2 6.34 0.71 2.56
N PRO A 3 7.33 1.08 3.42
CA PRO A 3 8.36 2.01 3.01
C PRO A 3 9.26 1.47 1.89
N TYR A 4 9.60 0.19 1.91
CA TYR A 4 10.38 -0.44 0.84
C TYR A 4 9.61 -0.41 -0.49
N SER A 5 8.36 -0.85 -0.48
CA SER A 5 7.49 -0.81 -1.68
C SER A 5 7.29 0.62 -2.19
N MET A 6 7.23 1.61 -1.29
CA MET A 6 7.19 3.03 -1.67
C MET A 6 8.46 3.47 -2.40
N GLY A 7 9.64 3.01 -1.98
CA GLY A 7 10.89 3.26 -2.71
C GLY A 7 10.88 2.65 -4.11
N VAL A 8 10.38 1.42 -4.24
CA VAL A 8 10.24 0.74 -5.54
C VAL A 8 9.32 1.54 -6.47
N ILE A 9 8.09 1.85 -6.05
CA ILE A 9 7.13 2.58 -6.90
C ILE A 9 7.57 4.02 -7.17
N GLY A 10 8.26 4.66 -6.22
CA GLY A 10 8.84 5.99 -6.40
C GLY A 10 9.88 6.00 -7.51
N TYR A 11 10.78 5.00 -7.51
CA TYR A 11 11.76 4.85 -8.59
C TYR A 11 11.07 4.60 -9.94
N ILE A 12 10.11 3.67 -9.99
CA ILE A 12 9.36 3.34 -11.21
C ILE A 12 8.71 4.61 -11.76
N LYS A 13 7.94 5.31 -10.93
CA LYS A 13 7.21 6.51 -11.33
C LYS A 13 8.11 7.61 -11.90
N LYS A 14 9.31 7.77 -11.36
CA LYS A 14 10.25 8.83 -11.75
C LYS A 14 11.08 8.49 -12.98
N ASN A 15 11.42 7.20 -13.17
CA ASN A 15 12.47 6.80 -14.10
C ASN A 15 12.01 5.85 -15.19
N ILE A 16 10.79 5.33 -15.13
CA ILE A 16 10.26 4.34 -16.08
C ILE A 16 8.94 4.87 -16.63
N GLU A 17 8.88 5.13 -17.90
CA GLU A 17 7.63 5.47 -18.58
C GLU A 17 6.80 4.18 -18.73
N ILE A 18 5.66 4.14 -18.04
CA ILE A 18 4.69 3.06 -18.18
C ILE A 18 3.50 3.63 -18.95
N GLY A 19 3.18 3.02 -20.10
CA GLY A 19 2.03 3.41 -20.91
C GLY A 19 0.71 3.20 -20.19
N ASP A 20 -0.23 2.47 -20.80
CA ASP A 20 -1.47 2.11 -20.11
C ASP A 20 -1.20 1.04 -19.05
N TYR A 21 -1.70 1.27 -17.83
CA TYR A 21 -1.47 0.38 -16.69
C TYR A 21 -2.71 0.24 -15.82
N LYS A 22 -2.74 -0.87 -15.09
CA LYS A 22 -3.60 -1.04 -13.91
C LYS A 22 -2.72 -1.36 -12.70
N ILE A 23 -3.08 -0.83 -11.55
CA ILE A 23 -2.36 -1.06 -10.30
C ILE A 23 -3.29 -1.72 -9.30
N THR A 24 -2.90 -2.88 -8.78
CA THR A 24 -3.64 -3.58 -7.73
C THR A 24 -2.84 -3.55 -6.43
N GLY A 25 -3.47 -3.10 -5.36
CA GLY A 25 -2.85 -3.02 -4.04
C GLY A 25 -3.49 -3.91 -3.00
N ILE A 26 -2.67 -4.51 -2.13
CA ILE A 26 -3.10 -5.34 -1.00
C ILE A 26 -2.41 -4.84 0.24
N SER A 27 -3.13 -4.68 1.37
CA SER A 27 -2.56 -4.26 2.65
C SER A 27 -1.73 -2.97 2.53
N GLY A 28 -0.44 -3.00 2.83
CA GLY A 28 0.46 -1.87 2.58
C GLY A 28 0.52 -1.45 1.12
N GLY A 29 0.36 -2.37 0.17
CA GLY A 29 0.31 -2.11 -1.26
C GLY A 29 -0.91 -1.26 -1.69
N ALA A 30 -2.01 -1.30 -0.94
CA ALA A 30 -3.17 -0.45 -1.20
C ALA A 30 -2.81 1.05 -1.08
N TRP A 31 -2.01 1.41 -0.08
CA TRP A 31 -1.50 2.77 0.10
C TRP A 31 -0.50 3.15 -1.00
N CYS A 32 0.33 2.19 -1.43
CA CYS A 32 1.22 2.39 -2.58
C CYS A 32 0.43 2.71 -3.85
N SER A 33 -0.64 1.97 -4.12
CA SER A 33 -1.49 2.18 -5.31
C SER A 33 -2.17 3.55 -5.28
N LEU A 34 -2.71 3.97 -4.12
CA LEU A 34 -3.30 5.29 -3.95
C LEU A 34 -2.26 6.38 -4.22
N LEU A 35 -1.10 6.33 -3.58
CA LEU A 35 -0.08 7.37 -3.73
C LEU A 35 0.51 7.38 -5.14
N TYR A 36 0.70 6.23 -5.77
CA TYR A 36 1.20 6.13 -7.14
C TYR A 36 0.30 6.88 -8.12
N THR A 37 -1.01 6.78 -7.99
CA THR A 37 -1.97 7.45 -8.88
C THR A 37 -2.18 8.91 -8.53
N GLN A 38 -2.19 9.26 -7.24
CA GLN A 38 -2.58 10.62 -6.81
C GLN A 38 -1.41 11.61 -6.72
N GLU A 39 -0.18 11.17 -6.53
CA GLU A 39 0.99 12.05 -6.39
C GLU A 39 1.81 12.10 -7.69
N LYS A 40 2.29 13.28 -8.04
CA LYS A 40 3.15 13.45 -9.24
C LYS A 40 4.56 12.93 -9.03
N ASP A 41 5.10 13.13 -7.84
CA ASP A 41 6.44 12.68 -7.45
C ASP A 41 6.38 11.87 -6.15
N LEU A 42 7.09 10.77 -6.11
CA LEU A 42 7.24 9.87 -4.95
C LEU A 42 8.71 9.61 -4.65
N SER A 43 9.62 10.51 -5.04
CA SER A 43 11.06 10.33 -4.86
C SER A 43 11.60 10.81 -3.52
N ASP A 44 10.84 11.60 -2.77
CA ASP A 44 11.25 12.14 -1.47
C ASP A 44 10.50 11.44 -0.32
N HIS A 45 11.21 10.57 0.39
CA HIS A 45 10.68 9.88 1.57
C HIS A 45 10.18 10.84 2.65
N ASP A 46 10.90 11.92 2.91
CA ASP A 46 10.58 12.82 4.04
C ASP A 46 9.34 13.65 3.74
N GLU A 47 9.14 14.01 2.48
CA GLU A 47 7.90 14.62 2.04
C GLU A 47 6.73 13.64 2.20
N ILE A 48 6.87 12.39 1.69
CA ILE A 48 5.83 11.35 1.82
C ILE A 48 5.49 11.11 3.30
N TRP A 49 6.50 10.96 4.16
CA TRP A 49 6.30 10.79 5.59
C TRP A 49 5.52 11.94 6.21
N SER A 50 5.87 13.17 5.85
CA SER A 50 5.25 14.38 6.40
C SER A 50 3.75 14.47 6.17
N TYR A 51 3.30 14.15 4.95
CA TYR A 51 1.89 14.24 4.59
C TYR A 51 1.11 12.93 4.79
N THR A 52 1.78 11.81 5.10
CA THR A 52 1.09 10.56 5.45
C THR A 52 1.04 10.37 6.97
N VAL A 53 2.19 10.22 7.61
CA VAL A 53 2.32 9.89 9.03
C VAL A 53 2.30 11.14 9.92
N GLY A 54 2.90 12.22 9.43
CA GLY A 54 3.06 13.50 10.15
C GLY A 54 4.44 13.67 10.76
N ASN A 55 4.92 14.93 10.78
CA ASN A 55 6.28 15.27 11.26
C ASN A 55 6.48 15.05 12.76
N ASN A 56 5.39 15.03 13.54
CA ASN A 56 5.44 14.84 14.99
C ASN A 56 5.63 13.38 15.41
N VAL A 57 5.56 12.44 14.47
CA VAL A 57 5.69 11.02 14.74
C VAL A 57 7.11 10.58 14.39
N THR A 58 7.92 10.34 15.39
CA THR A 58 9.31 9.91 15.21
C THR A 58 9.50 8.41 15.33
N LYS A 59 8.63 7.72 16.09
CA LYS A 59 8.70 6.28 16.33
C LYS A 59 7.31 5.69 16.56
N LEU A 60 7.04 4.57 15.91
CA LEU A 60 5.81 3.80 16.02
C LEU A 60 6.14 2.34 16.36
N LYS A 61 5.59 1.84 17.45
CA LYS A 61 5.57 0.40 17.73
C LYS A 61 4.34 -0.20 17.07
N ILE A 62 4.52 -1.17 16.19
CA ILE A 62 3.40 -1.74 15.43
C ILE A 62 2.32 -2.32 16.35
N GLN A 63 2.73 -2.96 17.47
CA GLN A 63 1.78 -3.58 18.40
C GLN A 63 0.93 -2.57 19.19
N SER A 64 1.48 -1.40 19.55
CA SER A 64 0.76 -0.39 20.36
C SER A 64 0.20 0.77 19.56
N ASP A 65 0.84 1.14 18.45
CA ASP A 65 0.63 2.42 17.79
C ASP A 65 0.01 2.29 16.39
N MET A 66 -0.25 1.07 15.91
CA MET A 66 -0.83 0.83 14.58
C MET A 66 -2.14 1.58 14.38
N ARG A 67 -2.98 1.65 15.42
CA ARG A 67 -4.23 2.41 15.37
C ARG A 67 -3.98 3.90 15.17
N THR A 68 -3.03 4.48 15.91
CA THR A 68 -2.65 5.89 15.79
C THR A 68 -2.05 6.17 14.42
N PHE A 69 -1.18 5.27 13.95
CA PHE A 69 -0.60 5.34 12.62
C PHE A 69 -1.68 5.39 11.53
N GLN A 70 -2.60 4.42 11.51
CA GLN A 70 -3.67 4.40 10.50
C GLN A 70 -4.58 5.62 10.56
N LYS A 71 -4.90 6.09 11.79
CA LYS A 71 -5.70 7.30 11.97
C LYS A 71 -4.98 8.55 11.44
N ASN A 72 -3.67 8.66 11.66
CA ASN A 72 -2.88 9.79 11.14
C ASN A 72 -2.87 9.75 9.60
N VAL A 73 -2.57 8.58 9.01
CA VAL A 73 -2.57 8.40 7.55
C VAL A 73 -3.93 8.76 6.97
N GLU A 74 -5.02 8.25 7.56
CA GLU A 74 -6.39 8.58 7.13
C GLU A 74 -6.65 10.09 7.16
N THR A 75 -6.40 10.72 8.31
CA THR A 75 -6.68 12.14 8.51
C THR A 75 -5.86 13.02 7.58
N ASN A 76 -4.56 12.75 7.49
CA ASN A 76 -3.64 13.55 6.71
C ASN A 76 -3.91 13.43 5.20
N LEU A 77 -4.19 12.22 4.71
CA LEU A 77 -4.50 12.02 3.28
C LEU A 77 -5.87 12.59 2.91
N LYS A 78 -6.90 12.44 3.75
CA LYS A 78 -8.21 13.08 3.51
C LYS A 78 -8.09 14.60 3.45
N GLU A 79 -7.29 15.21 4.32
CA GLU A 79 -7.06 16.67 4.27
C GLU A 79 -6.22 17.07 3.04
N ARG A 80 -5.18 16.31 2.69
CA ARG A 80 -4.34 16.56 1.51
C ARG A 80 -5.13 16.54 0.21
N TYR A 81 -6.12 15.65 0.11
CA TYR A 81 -6.91 15.47 -1.13
C TYR A 81 -8.28 16.13 -1.12
N LYS A 82 -8.64 16.84 -0.06
CA LYS A 82 -9.98 17.44 0.15
C LYS A 82 -10.54 18.24 -1.02
N ASN A 83 -9.68 18.99 -1.71
CA ASN A 83 -10.04 19.85 -2.82
C ASN A 83 -9.32 19.48 -4.12
N LYS A 84 -8.82 18.25 -4.21
CA LYS A 84 -8.14 17.76 -5.42
C LYS A 84 -9.08 16.87 -6.22
N GLU A 85 -9.11 17.10 -7.53
CA GLU A 85 -9.71 16.16 -8.46
C GLU A 85 -8.90 14.85 -8.43
N PRO A 86 -9.57 13.71 -8.38
CA PRO A 86 -8.88 12.42 -8.37
C PRO A 86 -8.24 12.11 -9.72
N ASN A 87 -7.06 11.54 -9.70
CA ASN A 87 -6.39 11.03 -10.89
C ASN A 87 -6.56 9.51 -10.96
N ASP A 88 -6.81 8.98 -12.16
CA ASP A 88 -6.68 7.54 -12.50
C ASP A 88 -7.38 6.57 -11.50
N LEU A 89 -8.54 6.95 -10.91
CA LEU A 89 -9.26 6.06 -9.99
C LEU A 89 -9.67 4.76 -10.65
N ASP A 90 -9.98 4.79 -11.94
CA ASP A 90 -10.37 3.65 -12.78
C ASP A 90 -9.20 2.69 -13.05
N LYS A 91 -7.96 3.13 -12.83
CA LYS A 91 -6.76 2.30 -12.95
C LYS A 91 -6.40 1.56 -11.66
N VAL A 92 -7.10 1.84 -10.55
CA VAL A 92 -6.77 1.26 -9.24
C VAL A 92 -7.74 0.16 -8.85
N SER A 93 -7.19 -0.97 -8.44
CA SER A 93 -7.90 -2.03 -7.73
C SER A 93 -7.30 -2.22 -6.34
N ILE A 94 -8.12 -2.44 -5.33
CA ILE A 94 -7.67 -2.76 -3.97
C ILE A 94 -8.31 -4.05 -3.51
N ILE A 95 -7.50 -4.95 -2.96
CA ILE A 95 -7.95 -6.23 -2.45
C ILE A 95 -8.02 -6.20 -0.93
N SER A 96 -9.13 -6.68 -0.38
CA SER A 96 -9.36 -6.85 1.05
C SER A 96 -10.01 -8.20 1.34
N THR A 97 -9.91 -8.69 2.56
CA THR A 97 -10.62 -9.89 3.01
C THR A 97 -11.96 -9.50 3.58
N LYS A 98 -13.05 -9.83 2.88
CA LYS A 98 -14.43 -9.65 3.33
C LYS A 98 -14.85 -10.75 4.29
N LEU A 99 -15.62 -10.39 5.31
CA LEU A 99 -16.23 -11.31 6.28
C LEU A 99 -17.71 -11.43 5.99
N GLU A 100 -18.15 -12.60 5.56
CA GLU A 100 -19.54 -12.88 5.17
C GLU A 100 -20.27 -13.74 6.21
N GLY A 101 -21.54 -13.40 6.46
CA GLY A 101 -22.43 -14.14 7.33
C GLY A 101 -22.06 -14.18 8.80
N ALA A 102 -22.87 -14.89 9.60
CA ALA A 102 -22.69 -14.98 11.06
C ALA A 102 -21.42 -15.75 11.48
N LEU A 103 -20.93 -16.66 10.63
CA LEU A 103 -19.72 -17.46 10.86
C LEU A 103 -18.45 -16.80 10.34
N PHE A 104 -18.49 -15.53 9.88
CA PHE A 104 -17.36 -14.80 9.32
C PHE A 104 -16.58 -15.58 8.26
N LYS A 105 -17.30 -16.16 7.28
CA LYS A 105 -16.65 -16.79 6.13
C LYS A 105 -15.76 -15.75 5.44
N MET A 106 -14.49 -16.06 5.28
CA MET A 106 -13.51 -15.17 4.67
C MET A 106 -13.49 -15.35 3.17
N LYS A 107 -13.58 -14.23 2.43
CA LYS A 107 -13.49 -14.19 0.98
C LYS A 107 -12.59 -13.03 0.56
N SER A 108 -11.67 -13.27 -0.37
CA SER A 108 -10.95 -12.19 -1.04
C SER A 108 -11.91 -11.41 -1.92
N GLU A 109 -11.92 -10.09 -1.79
CA GLU A 109 -12.74 -9.17 -2.57
C GLU A 109 -11.85 -8.08 -3.16
N GLU A 110 -11.89 -7.94 -4.48
CA GLU A 110 -11.25 -6.87 -5.22
C GLU A 110 -12.28 -5.77 -5.52
N LYS A 111 -11.90 -4.51 -5.28
CA LYS A 111 -12.71 -3.34 -5.58
C LYS A 111 -11.93 -2.37 -6.45
N SER A 112 -12.55 -1.88 -7.54
CA SER A 112 -12.00 -0.92 -8.49
C SER A 112 -12.93 0.26 -8.80
N ASP A 113 -14.19 0.20 -8.35
CA ASP A 113 -15.24 1.19 -8.60
C ASP A 113 -15.30 2.25 -7.49
N PHE A 114 -14.20 2.99 -7.29
CA PHE A 114 -14.15 4.06 -6.30
C PHE A 114 -14.89 5.31 -6.79
N THR A 115 -15.76 5.87 -5.96
CA THR A 115 -16.53 7.08 -6.29
C THR A 115 -15.68 8.35 -6.19
N ASP A 116 -14.74 8.36 -5.28
CA ASP A 116 -13.80 9.47 -5.03
C ASP A 116 -12.58 8.99 -4.23
N ILE A 117 -11.65 9.91 -3.96
CA ILE A 117 -10.42 9.60 -3.19
C ILE A 117 -10.73 9.17 -1.76
N ASN A 118 -11.75 9.74 -1.10
CA ASN A 118 -12.10 9.35 0.27
C ASN A 118 -12.62 7.92 0.32
N ASP A 119 -13.43 7.54 -0.68
CA ASP A 119 -13.91 6.16 -0.85
C ASP A 119 -12.74 5.18 -1.00
N MET A 120 -11.71 5.56 -1.79
CA MET A 120 -10.50 4.77 -1.94
C MET A 120 -9.69 4.70 -0.64
N ILE A 121 -9.49 5.81 0.08
CA ILE A 121 -8.81 5.85 1.38
C ILE A 121 -9.51 4.93 2.39
N ASP A 122 -10.84 4.99 2.46
CA ASP A 122 -11.63 4.16 3.37
C ASP A 122 -11.46 2.66 3.06
N PHE A 123 -11.32 2.31 1.79
CA PHE A 123 -11.08 0.92 1.40
C PHE A 123 -9.61 0.50 1.58
N CYS A 124 -8.63 1.41 1.42
CA CYS A 124 -7.23 1.17 1.83
C CYS A 124 -7.14 0.81 3.33
N LEU A 125 -7.91 1.51 4.19
CA LEU A 125 -8.00 1.17 5.60
C LEU A 125 -8.59 -0.23 5.85
N CYS A 126 -9.52 -0.68 5.02
CA CYS A 126 -10.05 -2.04 5.09
C CYS A 126 -9.01 -3.07 4.68
N SER A 127 -8.31 -2.80 3.56
CA SER A 127 -7.27 -3.66 3.01
C SER A 127 -6.07 -3.84 3.93
N SER A 128 -5.77 -2.84 4.76
CA SER A 128 -4.65 -2.86 5.72
C SER A 128 -5.09 -3.00 7.18
N TYR A 129 -6.32 -3.45 7.43
CA TYR A 129 -6.86 -3.55 8.78
C TYR A 129 -6.43 -4.84 9.48
N LEU A 130 -5.48 -4.73 10.39
CA LEU A 130 -5.06 -5.83 11.27
C LEU A 130 -6.00 -5.93 12.47
N PRO A 131 -6.71 -7.08 12.67
CA PRO A 131 -7.63 -7.29 13.77
C PRO A 131 -7.02 -6.93 15.13
N TYR A 132 -7.73 -6.14 15.91
CA TYR A 132 -7.34 -5.63 17.24
C TYR A 132 -6.10 -4.71 17.30
N LEU A 133 -5.23 -4.71 16.29
CA LEU A 133 -4.06 -3.82 16.20
C LEU A 133 -4.43 -2.47 15.58
N SER A 134 -5.14 -2.49 14.45
CA SER A 134 -5.59 -1.29 13.75
C SER A 134 -6.76 -0.57 14.44
N GLY A 135 -7.44 -1.26 15.36
CA GLY A 135 -8.59 -0.74 16.10
C GLY A 135 -8.96 -1.66 17.26
N ARG A 136 -10.07 -1.31 17.96
CA ARG A 136 -10.60 -2.14 19.08
C ARG A 136 -11.52 -3.27 18.61
N THR A 137 -11.70 -3.43 17.30
CA THR A 137 -12.61 -4.39 16.70
C THR A 137 -11.85 -5.43 15.90
N PHE A 138 -12.50 -6.56 15.65
CA PHE A 138 -11.95 -7.63 14.80
C PHE A 138 -11.88 -7.20 13.33
N SER A 139 -12.73 -6.27 12.89
CA SER A 139 -12.85 -5.87 11.48
C SER A 139 -13.19 -4.39 11.33
N LYS A 140 -12.86 -3.80 10.20
CA LYS A 140 -13.29 -2.47 9.75
C LYS A 140 -14.63 -2.59 9.01
N LYS A 141 -15.56 -1.66 9.23
CA LYS A 141 -16.80 -1.55 8.46
C LYS A 141 -16.61 -0.61 7.27
N TYR A 142 -17.12 -1.01 6.12
CA TYR A 142 -17.18 -0.20 4.91
C TYR A 142 -18.44 -0.54 4.11
N LYS A 143 -19.28 0.47 3.81
CA LYS A 143 -20.56 0.33 3.06
C LYS A 143 -21.39 -0.89 3.53
N GLY A 144 -21.56 -1.05 4.85
CA GLY A 144 -22.36 -2.11 5.48
C GLY A 144 -21.68 -3.47 5.61
N ASN A 145 -20.58 -3.71 4.93
CA ASN A 145 -19.80 -4.94 5.00
C ASN A 145 -18.65 -4.84 6.03
N ARG A 146 -18.05 -5.99 6.36
CA ARG A 146 -16.92 -6.09 7.30
C ARG A 146 -15.69 -6.62 6.58
N TYR A 147 -14.54 -6.00 6.84
CA TYR A 147 -13.27 -6.33 6.18
C TYR A 147 -12.13 -6.43 7.18
N ILE A 148 -11.14 -7.22 6.83
CA ILE A 148 -9.84 -7.33 7.48
C ILE A 148 -8.74 -7.29 6.40
N ASP A 149 -7.49 -7.31 6.81
CA ASP A 149 -6.32 -7.23 5.92
C ASP A 149 -6.43 -8.17 4.71
N GLY A 150 -6.10 -7.64 3.55
CA GLY A 150 -6.22 -8.35 2.27
C GLY A 150 -5.32 -9.57 2.16
N ASP A 151 -4.13 -9.53 2.76
CA ASP A 151 -3.16 -10.63 2.73
C ASP A 151 -3.68 -11.92 3.39
N ILE A 152 -4.67 -11.81 4.29
CA ILE A 152 -5.16 -12.96 5.07
C ILE A 152 -5.81 -14.02 4.18
N LYS A 153 -6.48 -13.61 3.08
CA LYS A 153 -7.21 -14.55 2.21
C LYS A 153 -6.82 -14.46 0.74
N TYR A 154 -5.84 -13.64 0.40
CA TYR A 154 -5.38 -13.54 -0.98
C TYR A 154 -4.63 -14.80 -1.41
N ASP A 155 -4.95 -15.28 -2.61
CA ASP A 155 -4.30 -16.45 -3.21
C ASP A 155 -3.20 -16.01 -4.17
N TYR A 156 -1.98 -15.96 -3.67
CA TYR A 156 -0.79 -15.57 -4.43
C TYR A 156 -0.43 -16.53 -5.57
N SER A 157 -0.96 -17.76 -5.58
CA SER A 157 -0.67 -18.73 -6.67
C SER A 157 -1.21 -18.25 -8.02
N LYS A 158 -2.27 -17.45 -8.01
CA LYS A 158 -2.89 -16.86 -9.20
C LYS A 158 -2.09 -15.73 -9.84
N GLU A 159 -1.05 -15.24 -9.17
CA GLU A 159 -0.23 -14.15 -9.70
C GLU A 159 0.61 -14.55 -10.91
N ASN A 160 0.93 -15.82 -11.05
CA ASN A 160 1.74 -16.35 -12.14
C ASN A 160 0.95 -16.50 -13.48
N GLU A 161 -0.35 -16.27 -13.49
CA GLU A 161 -1.20 -16.43 -14.67
C GLU A 161 -1.13 -15.25 -15.66
N TYR A 162 -0.48 -14.15 -15.30
CA TYR A 162 -0.44 -12.93 -16.11
C TYR A 162 0.98 -12.62 -16.61
N SER A 163 1.17 -12.65 -17.94
CA SER A 163 2.47 -12.42 -18.58
C SER A 163 3.03 -11.00 -18.45
N ASN A 164 2.18 -9.98 -18.35
CA ASN A 164 2.56 -8.56 -18.34
C ASN A 164 2.33 -7.92 -16.97
N LYS A 165 2.90 -8.52 -15.91
CA LYS A 165 2.67 -8.07 -14.53
C LYS A 165 3.97 -7.87 -13.78
N ILE A 166 4.11 -6.72 -13.13
CA ILE A 166 5.15 -6.46 -12.14
C ILE A 166 4.54 -6.68 -10.76
N ILE A 167 5.07 -7.65 -10.02
CA ILE A 167 4.66 -7.92 -8.64
C ILE A 167 5.68 -7.29 -7.70
N ILE A 168 5.24 -6.28 -6.95
CA ILE A 168 6.08 -5.58 -5.98
C ILE A 168 5.85 -6.17 -4.60
N HIS A 169 6.80 -6.92 -4.12
CA HIS A 169 6.80 -7.47 -2.78
C HIS A 169 8.22 -7.49 -2.19
N LYS A 170 8.34 -7.72 -0.89
CA LYS A 170 9.61 -7.63 -0.17
C LYS A 170 10.73 -8.56 -0.66
N GLN A 171 10.41 -9.60 -1.39
CA GLN A 171 11.37 -10.61 -1.88
C GLN A 171 11.58 -10.53 -3.39
N MET A 172 11.05 -9.49 -4.07
CA MET A 172 11.12 -9.41 -5.53
C MET A 172 12.54 -9.37 -6.10
N TRP A 173 13.53 -9.00 -5.26
CA TRP A 173 14.94 -8.91 -5.60
C TRP A 173 15.82 -9.84 -4.74
N ASP A 174 15.25 -10.92 -4.18
CA ASP A 174 15.96 -11.86 -3.29
C ASP A 174 16.61 -11.21 -2.04
N ARG A 175 16.19 -9.99 -1.69
CA ARG A 175 16.70 -9.29 -0.51
C ARG A 175 16.20 -9.95 0.77
N LYS A 176 17.14 -10.24 1.68
CA LYS A 176 16.83 -10.74 3.02
C LYS A 176 16.70 -9.56 3.99
N PHE A 177 15.52 -9.43 4.60
CA PHE A 177 15.28 -8.43 5.66
C PHE A 177 15.48 -9.06 7.03
N LYS A 178 16.05 -8.30 7.98
CA LYS A 178 16.17 -8.75 9.37
C LYS A 178 14.80 -8.84 10.03
N SER A 179 14.55 -9.84 10.86
CA SER A 179 13.25 -10.13 11.48
C SER A 179 12.76 -9.03 12.43
N ASP A 180 13.66 -8.30 13.09
CA ASP A 180 13.36 -7.18 13.98
C ASP A 180 12.84 -5.92 13.24
N SER A 181 13.01 -5.88 11.92
CA SER A 181 12.47 -4.82 11.05
C SER A 181 10.95 -4.69 11.07
N TYR A 182 10.24 -5.62 11.68
CA TYR A 182 8.77 -5.67 11.68
C TYR A 182 8.12 -5.16 12.97
N LEU A 183 8.86 -5.04 14.06
CA LEU A 183 8.25 -4.76 15.37
C LEU A 183 8.01 -3.27 15.62
N TYR A 184 8.79 -2.41 15.02
CA TYR A 184 8.60 -0.97 15.06
C TYR A 184 9.15 -0.29 13.81
N ILE A 185 8.56 0.85 13.47
CA ILE A 185 9.01 1.73 12.39
C ILE A 185 9.24 3.10 13.01
N ASP A 186 10.43 3.64 12.85
CA ASP A 186 10.72 5.06 13.04
C ASP A 186 11.00 5.71 11.68
N LYS A 187 11.11 7.03 11.67
CA LYS A 187 11.30 7.79 10.43
C LYS A 187 12.61 7.41 9.73
N ASP A 188 13.69 7.17 10.49
CA ASP A 188 15.01 6.86 9.92
C ASP A 188 15.02 5.45 9.31
N LYS A 189 14.47 4.48 10.02
CA LYS A 189 14.31 3.12 9.50
C LYS A 189 13.38 3.06 8.28
N SER A 190 12.31 3.86 8.28
CA SER A 190 11.43 4.00 7.14
C SER A 190 12.18 4.57 5.93
N ARG A 191 13.01 5.60 6.15
CA ARG A 191 13.85 6.20 5.11
C ARG A 191 14.89 5.21 4.57
N GLU A 192 15.51 4.43 5.44
CA GLU A 192 16.45 3.37 5.05
C GLU A 192 15.77 2.33 4.15
N LEU A 193 14.60 1.83 4.55
CA LEU A 193 13.83 0.86 3.76
C LEU A 193 13.39 1.45 2.41
N PHE A 194 12.96 2.70 2.39
CA PHE A 194 12.61 3.41 1.16
C PHE A 194 13.83 3.49 0.22
N LYS A 195 14.97 3.93 0.74
CA LYS A 195 16.22 4.01 -0.03
C LYS A 195 16.62 2.64 -0.59
N GLN A 196 16.52 1.59 0.21
CA GLN A 196 16.79 0.21 -0.25
C GLN A 196 15.87 -0.21 -1.38
N GLY A 197 14.56 0.09 -1.30
CA GLY A 197 13.62 -0.20 -2.38
C GLY A 197 13.92 0.56 -3.67
N TRP A 198 14.34 1.81 -3.53
CA TRP A 198 14.77 2.65 -4.64
C TRP A 198 16.04 2.11 -5.32
N GLU A 199 17.09 1.81 -4.56
CA GLU A 199 18.35 1.28 -5.05
C GLU A 199 18.19 -0.10 -5.69
N ASP A 200 17.46 -1.01 -5.05
CA ASP A 200 17.19 -2.33 -5.61
C ASP A 200 16.45 -2.25 -6.95
N THR A 201 15.56 -1.29 -7.10
CA THR A 201 14.83 -1.08 -8.36
C THR A 201 15.74 -0.48 -9.43
N HIS A 202 16.59 0.45 -9.06
CA HIS A 202 17.62 1.01 -9.94
C HIS A 202 18.52 -0.11 -10.49
N ASP A 203 19.05 -0.96 -9.62
CA ASP A 203 19.99 -2.03 -9.98
C ASP A 203 19.35 -3.15 -10.83
N ASN A 204 18.01 -3.30 -10.72
CA ASN A 204 17.26 -4.29 -11.48
C ASN A 204 16.35 -3.66 -12.57
N LYS A 205 16.61 -2.42 -12.97
CA LYS A 205 15.79 -1.67 -13.93
C LYS A 205 15.54 -2.43 -15.22
N ASP A 206 16.57 -3.05 -15.81
CA ASP A 206 16.46 -3.76 -17.08
C ASP A 206 15.54 -4.97 -17.00
N LYS A 207 15.54 -5.69 -15.85
CA LYS A 207 14.60 -6.78 -15.57
C LYS A 207 13.15 -6.30 -15.47
N LEU A 208 12.93 -5.08 -14.95
CA LEU A 208 11.59 -4.49 -14.91
C LEU A 208 11.12 -4.11 -16.30
N ILE A 209 11.95 -3.38 -17.05
CA ILE A 209 11.64 -2.93 -18.40
C ILE A 209 11.30 -4.12 -19.29
N SER A 210 12.05 -5.22 -19.21
CA SER A 210 11.76 -6.42 -19.99
C SER A 210 10.40 -7.06 -19.71
N LYS A 211 9.79 -6.81 -18.53
CA LYS A 211 8.44 -7.26 -18.19
C LYS A 211 7.33 -6.30 -18.65
N ILE A 212 7.68 -5.06 -18.99
CA ILE A 212 6.71 -4.02 -19.39
C ILE A 212 6.53 -4.02 -20.93
N ILE A 213 7.58 -4.39 -21.67
CA ILE A 213 7.64 -4.22 -23.15
C ILE A 213 7.05 -5.43 -23.92
N TYR A 214 6.55 -6.47 -23.23
CA TYR A 214 5.95 -7.63 -23.90
C TYR A 214 4.48 -7.76 -23.47
#